data_2c941a39583fe3305f91e537c3184087
#
_entry.id   2c941a39583fe3305f91e537c3184087
#
_cell.length_a   1.000
_cell.length_b   1.000
_cell.length_c   1.000
_cell.angle_alpha   90.00
_cell.angle_beta   90.00
_cell.angle_gamma   90.00
#
_symmetry.space_group_name_H-M   'P 1'
#
loop_
_entity.id
_entity.type
_entity.pdbx_description
1 polymer ?
#
loop_
_entity_poly.entity_id
_entity_poly.type
_entity_poly.pdbx_seq_one_letter_code
_entity_poly.pdbx_strand_id
1 'polypeptide(L)'
;MAQHYDGYFIDLDGTIYQGTKRFPAGKRFIERLAESSSQYLFVTNNSTKTPDEVAANLTDNHDIPTTAEQVYTSAMALADYLAELGDVKRVLMIGEIGLQVALEAKGFELVSEGPADAVAIGLDRDINYEKLVQATLAIQHGAKFVATNVDTNLPNERGMLPGAGTLVAALQTAVQQKPVVIGKPETIIMAGALRRTGLTADQVVMVGDNYNTDILAGINADIDTLLVY
;
A
#
# COMPACT_ATOMS: atom_id res chain seq x y z
N MET A 1 31.83 -11.16 3.26
CA MET A 1 30.72 -12.07 3.63
C MET A 1 29.46 -11.46 3.08
N ALA A 2 28.55 -12.23 2.49
CA ALA A 2 27.27 -11.71 2.07
C ALA A 2 26.50 -11.32 3.34
N GLN A 3 25.90 -10.12 3.34
CA GLN A 3 25.05 -9.68 4.43
C GLN A 3 23.81 -10.55 4.44
N HIS A 4 23.43 -11.09 5.57
CA HIS A 4 22.24 -11.92 5.76
C HIS A 4 21.23 -11.10 6.55
N TYR A 5 19.99 -11.04 6.05
CA TYR A 5 18.88 -10.39 6.73
C TYR A 5 17.92 -11.45 7.28
N ASP A 6 17.33 -11.16 8.43
CA ASP A 6 16.30 -12.00 9.03
C ASP A 6 14.95 -11.84 8.30
N GLY A 7 14.74 -10.67 7.67
CA GLY A 7 13.51 -10.33 6.93
C GLY A 7 13.74 -9.62 5.61
N TYR A 8 12.82 -9.84 4.68
CA TYR A 8 12.78 -9.20 3.37
C TYR A 8 11.41 -8.55 3.14
N PHE A 9 11.40 -7.24 2.96
CA PHE A 9 10.23 -6.52 2.47
C PHE A 9 10.38 -6.37 0.97
N ILE A 10 9.40 -6.86 0.22
CA ILE A 10 9.55 -7.06 -1.22
C ILE A 10 8.39 -6.36 -1.93
N ASP A 11 8.72 -5.44 -2.85
CA ASP A 11 7.73 -4.90 -3.76
C ASP A 11 7.25 -5.95 -4.76
N LEU A 12 6.12 -5.70 -5.40
CA LEU A 12 5.48 -6.64 -6.32
C LEU A 12 5.61 -6.21 -7.79
N ASP A 13 4.95 -5.12 -8.19
CA ASP A 13 4.82 -4.74 -9.60
C ASP A 13 6.09 -4.02 -10.09
N GLY A 14 6.80 -4.62 -11.01
CA GLY A 14 8.12 -4.21 -11.45
C GLY A 14 9.26 -5.04 -10.83
N THR A 15 9.03 -5.64 -9.66
CA THR A 15 10.02 -6.40 -8.90
C THR A 15 9.86 -7.91 -9.06
N ILE A 16 8.67 -8.44 -8.81
CA ILE A 16 8.36 -9.88 -8.88
C ILE A 16 7.67 -10.25 -10.19
N TYR A 17 6.83 -9.35 -10.68
CA TYR A 17 6.14 -9.45 -11.98
C TYR A 17 5.88 -8.03 -12.53
N GLN A 18 5.34 -7.93 -13.75
CA GLN A 18 4.82 -6.67 -14.28
C GLN A 18 3.50 -6.95 -15.01
N GLY A 19 2.40 -6.54 -14.41
CA GLY A 19 1.08 -6.87 -14.92
C GLY A 19 0.90 -8.40 -15.06
N THR A 20 0.76 -8.88 -16.30
CA THR A 20 0.70 -10.33 -16.60
C THR A 20 2.08 -10.96 -16.90
N LYS A 21 3.12 -10.14 -17.02
CA LYS A 21 4.46 -10.61 -17.34
C LYS A 21 5.13 -11.22 -16.11
N ARG A 22 5.51 -12.48 -16.19
CA ARG A 22 6.23 -13.21 -15.15
C ARG A 22 7.72 -12.86 -15.18
N PHE A 23 8.32 -12.68 -14.02
CA PHE A 23 9.78 -12.55 -13.87
C PHE A 23 10.36 -13.84 -13.26
N PRO A 24 11.02 -14.69 -14.06
CA PRO A 24 11.58 -15.93 -13.53
C PRO A 24 12.63 -15.73 -12.44
N ALA A 25 13.33 -14.59 -12.43
CA ALA A 25 14.27 -14.24 -11.38
C ALA A 25 13.57 -13.96 -10.05
N GLY A 26 12.44 -13.24 -10.08
CA GLY A 26 11.61 -12.97 -8.92
C GLY A 26 11.08 -14.27 -8.29
N LYS A 27 10.51 -15.17 -9.10
CA LYS A 27 10.08 -16.50 -8.61
C LYS A 27 11.22 -17.25 -7.92
N ARG A 28 12.38 -17.40 -8.58
CA ARG A 28 13.53 -18.10 -7.96
C ARG A 28 14.02 -17.43 -6.68
N PHE A 29 13.91 -16.11 -6.58
CA PHE A 29 14.26 -15.39 -5.37
C PHE A 29 13.33 -15.78 -4.21
N ILE A 30 12.01 -15.78 -4.43
CA ILE A 30 11.03 -16.19 -3.41
C ILE A 30 11.19 -17.66 -3.03
N GLU A 31 11.41 -18.56 -4.00
CA GLU A 31 11.67 -19.99 -3.72
C GLU A 31 12.88 -20.16 -2.77
N ARG A 32 13.97 -19.43 -3.00
CA ARG A 32 15.15 -19.46 -2.10
C ARG A 32 14.86 -18.91 -0.71
N LEU A 33 14.02 -17.85 -0.61
CA LEU A 33 13.60 -17.32 0.69
C LEU A 33 12.73 -18.33 1.43
N ALA A 34 11.83 -19.00 0.74
CA ALA A 34 10.98 -20.04 1.33
C ALA A 34 11.79 -21.26 1.84
N GLU A 35 12.95 -21.56 1.22
CA GLU A 35 13.89 -22.59 1.68
C GLU A 35 14.80 -22.11 2.83
N SER A 36 14.85 -20.83 3.08
CA SER A 36 15.68 -20.21 4.14
C SER A 36 14.89 -20.09 5.45
N SER A 37 15.57 -19.66 6.51
CA SER A 37 14.94 -19.28 7.77
C SER A 37 14.48 -17.82 7.80
N SER A 38 14.72 -17.06 6.74
CA SER A 38 14.36 -15.65 6.68
C SER A 38 12.86 -15.48 6.44
N GLN A 39 12.26 -14.51 7.13
CA GLN A 39 10.88 -14.10 6.86
C GLN A 39 10.83 -13.23 5.60
N TYR A 40 9.70 -13.23 4.90
CA TYR A 40 9.46 -12.24 3.85
C TYR A 40 8.01 -11.77 3.86
N LEU A 41 7.84 -10.50 3.48
CA LEU A 41 6.55 -9.82 3.39
C LEU A 41 6.51 -9.02 2.10
N PHE A 42 5.48 -9.23 1.30
CA PHE A 42 5.23 -8.39 0.14
C PHE A 42 4.62 -7.07 0.60
N VAL A 43 5.30 -5.95 0.31
CA VAL A 43 4.89 -4.59 0.72
C VAL A 43 4.59 -3.77 -0.53
N THR A 44 3.31 -3.52 -0.77
CA THR A 44 2.84 -2.88 -2.02
C THR A 44 2.02 -1.62 -1.78
N ASN A 45 2.17 -0.64 -2.68
CA ASN A 45 1.31 0.54 -2.72
C ASN A 45 -0.10 0.25 -3.27
N ASN A 46 -0.34 -0.95 -3.78
CA ASN A 46 -1.68 -1.32 -4.24
C ASN A 46 -2.69 -1.23 -3.09
N SER A 47 -3.80 -0.55 -3.33
CA SER A 47 -4.91 -0.38 -2.39
C SER A 47 -6.24 -0.90 -2.93
N THR A 48 -6.25 -1.43 -4.16
CA THR A 48 -7.48 -1.83 -4.84
C THR A 48 -7.87 -3.28 -4.59
N LYS A 49 -6.88 -4.14 -4.28
CA LYS A 49 -7.08 -5.56 -4.05
C LYS A 49 -6.94 -5.92 -2.57
N THR A 50 -7.69 -6.93 -2.15
CA THR A 50 -7.50 -7.54 -0.83
C THR A 50 -6.20 -8.35 -0.77
N PRO A 51 -5.64 -8.63 0.44
CA PRO A 51 -4.49 -9.53 0.57
C PRO A 51 -4.71 -10.90 -0.04
N ASP A 52 -5.93 -11.45 0.08
CA ASP A 52 -6.30 -12.75 -0.52
C ASP A 52 -6.24 -12.70 -2.05
N GLU A 53 -6.76 -11.63 -2.66
CA GLU A 53 -6.70 -11.46 -4.12
C GLU A 53 -5.26 -11.28 -4.63
N VAL A 54 -4.40 -10.60 -3.86
CA VAL A 54 -2.97 -10.47 -4.18
C VAL A 54 -2.28 -11.83 -4.07
N ALA A 55 -2.52 -12.56 -2.99
CA ALA A 55 -1.96 -13.90 -2.78
C ALA A 55 -2.42 -14.89 -3.85
N ALA A 56 -3.71 -14.87 -4.22
CA ALA A 56 -4.26 -15.68 -5.30
C ALA A 56 -3.60 -15.32 -6.65
N ASN A 57 -3.41 -14.04 -6.96
CA ASN A 57 -2.72 -13.60 -8.17
C ASN A 57 -1.28 -14.12 -8.24
N LEU A 58 -0.53 -14.05 -7.15
CA LEU A 58 0.84 -14.59 -7.07
C LEU A 58 0.87 -16.10 -7.28
N THR A 59 -0.03 -16.83 -6.64
CA THR A 59 -0.11 -18.28 -6.70
C THR A 59 -0.55 -18.75 -8.09
N ASP A 60 -1.66 -18.23 -8.60
CA ASP A 60 -2.32 -18.76 -9.80
C ASP A 60 -1.70 -18.26 -11.09
N ASN A 61 -1.29 -16.98 -11.11
CA ASN A 61 -0.81 -16.33 -12.34
C ASN A 61 0.72 -16.26 -12.41
N HIS A 62 1.44 -16.33 -11.28
CA HIS A 62 2.89 -16.19 -11.26
C HIS A 62 3.64 -17.41 -10.71
N ASP A 63 2.94 -18.50 -10.33
CA ASP A 63 3.48 -19.74 -9.76
C ASP A 63 4.33 -19.47 -8.49
N ILE A 64 3.90 -18.53 -7.65
CA ILE A 64 4.53 -18.16 -6.38
C ILE A 64 3.52 -18.44 -5.27
N PRO A 65 3.55 -19.61 -4.63
CA PRO A 65 2.65 -19.93 -3.52
C PRO A 65 2.74 -18.89 -2.43
N THR A 66 1.63 -18.21 -2.16
CA THR A 66 1.58 -17.06 -1.24
C THR A 66 0.30 -17.12 -0.43
N THR A 67 0.37 -16.73 0.84
CA THR A 67 -0.80 -16.58 1.71
C THR A 67 -1.08 -15.10 1.97
N ALA A 68 -2.29 -14.77 2.40
CA ALA A 68 -2.68 -13.40 2.71
C ALA A 68 -1.82 -12.76 3.81
N GLU A 69 -1.31 -13.57 4.76
CA GLU A 69 -0.44 -13.12 5.83
C GLU A 69 0.90 -12.57 5.33
N GLN A 70 1.35 -13.02 4.16
CA GLN A 70 2.58 -12.58 3.50
C GLN A 70 2.39 -11.31 2.66
N VAL A 71 1.21 -10.69 2.71
CA VAL A 71 0.89 -9.49 1.94
C VAL A 71 0.55 -8.33 2.88
N TYR A 72 1.18 -7.19 2.66
CA TYR A 72 0.88 -5.94 3.37
C TYR A 72 0.70 -4.81 2.37
N THR A 73 -0.53 -4.36 2.22
CA THR A 73 -0.92 -3.34 1.25
C THR A 73 -0.96 -1.95 1.89
N SER A 74 -0.88 -0.89 1.06
CA SER A 74 -1.07 0.48 1.55
C SER A 74 -2.48 0.72 2.13
N ALA A 75 -3.48 -0.06 1.70
CA ALA A 75 -4.82 -0.04 2.29
C ALA A 75 -4.82 -0.56 3.74
N MET A 76 -4.13 -1.70 3.98
CA MET A 76 -3.98 -2.24 5.35
C MET A 76 -3.20 -1.27 6.23
N ALA A 77 -2.11 -0.70 5.71
CA ALA A 77 -1.30 0.26 6.44
C ALA A 77 -2.09 1.54 6.81
N LEU A 78 -2.98 2.00 5.91
CA LEU A 78 -3.88 3.11 6.19
C LEU A 78 -4.88 2.77 7.30
N ALA A 79 -5.48 1.58 7.24
CA ALA A 79 -6.41 1.14 8.28
C ALA A 79 -5.72 0.96 9.65
N ASP A 80 -4.50 0.41 9.67
CA ASP A 80 -3.67 0.33 10.88
C ASP A 80 -3.37 1.72 11.45
N TYR A 81 -2.94 2.66 10.60
CA TYR A 81 -2.65 4.03 11.00
C TYR A 81 -3.87 4.73 11.62
N LEU A 82 -5.05 4.65 10.99
CA LEU A 82 -6.26 5.24 11.55
C LEU A 82 -6.66 4.59 12.88
N ALA A 83 -6.48 3.29 13.03
CA ALA A 83 -6.77 2.59 14.28
C ALA A 83 -5.82 3.02 15.42
N GLU A 84 -4.55 3.26 15.11
CA GLU A 84 -3.55 3.74 16.07
C GLU A 84 -3.86 5.16 16.60
N LEU A 85 -4.54 6.01 15.82
CA LEU A 85 -4.96 7.34 16.27
C LEU A 85 -5.98 7.28 17.42
N GLY A 86 -6.82 6.24 17.46
CA GLY A 86 -7.75 5.96 18.56
C GLY A 86 -9.00 6.85 18.62
N ASP A 87 -9.07 7.91 17.84
CA ASP A 87 -10.16 8.90 17.81
C ASP A 87 -11.00 8.86 16.51
N VAL A 88 -10.74 7.90 15.62
CA VAL A 88 -11.47 7.69 14.36
C VAL A 88 -12.47 6.55 14.55
N LYS A 89 -13.70 6.77 14.12
CA LYS A 89 -14.77 5.75 14.08
C LYS A 89 -15.45 5.68 12.71
N ARG A 90 -15.74 6.85 12.13
CA ARG A 90 -16.46 6.99 10.87
C ARG A 90 -15.51 7.45 9.79
N VAL A 91 -15.44 6.68 8.70
CA VAL A 91 -14.52 6.94 7.59
C VAL A 91 -15.32 7.10 6.30
N LEU A 92 -15.17 8.26 5.66
CA LEU A 92 -15.61 8.46 4.28
C LEU A 92 -14.51 7.93 3.36
N MET A 93 -14.86 6.95 2.53
CA MET A 93 -13.91 6.25 1.68
C MET A 93 -14.07 6.63 0.21
N ILE A 94 -12.96 6.94 -0.45
CA ILE A 94 -12.79 6.91 -1.90
C ILE A 94 -11.77 5.82 -2.22
N GLY A 95 -12.22 4.72 -2.82
CA GLY A 95 -11.36 3.56 -3.06
C GLY A 95 -12.14 2.33 -3.47
N GLU A 96 -11.43 1.23 -3.64
CA GLU A 96 -11.98 -0.04 -4.07
C GLU A 96 -12.00 -1.06 -2.93
N ILE A 97 -12.37 -2.31 -3.24
CA ILE A 97 -12.61 -3.38 -2.26
C ILE A 97 -11.44 -3.61 -1.29
N GLY A 98 -10.19 -3.46 -1.76
CA GLY A 98 -9.02 -3.64 -0.89
C GLY A 98 -8.99 -2.65 0.27
N LEU A 99 -9.34 -1.38 0.02
CA LEU A 99 -9.42 -0.37 1.07
C LEU A 99 -10.65 -0.58 1.95
N GLN A 100 -11.78 -0.93 1.35
CA GLN A 100 -13.01 -1.22 2.08
C GLN A 100 -12.79 -2.32 3.12
N VAL A 101 -12.32 -3.49 2.68
CA VAL A 101 -12.10 -4.66 3.55
C VAL A 101 -11.08 -4.34 4.66
N ALA A 102 -10.02 -3.59 4.33
CA ALA A 102 -9.01 -3.21 5.33
C ALA A 102 -9.60 -2.33 6.45
N LEU A 103 -10.44 -1.35 6.09
CA LEU A 103 -11.11 -0.46 7.05
C LEU A 103 -12.16 -1.21 7.88
N GLU A 104 -12.99 -2.03 7.25
CA GLU A 104 -14.01 -2.84 7.92
C GLU A 104 -13.39 -3.84 8.90
N ALA A 105 -12.25 -4.46 8.55
CA ALA A 105 -11.52 -5.37 9.42
C ALA A 105 -11.00 -4.70 10.71
N LYS A 106 -10.84 -3.37 10.71
CA LYS A 106 -10.49 -2.58 11.90
C LYS A 106 -11.71 -2.06 12.65
N GLY A 107 -12.91 -2.36 12.19
CA GLY A 107 -14.17 -1.99 12.83
C GLY A 107 -14.61 -0.55 12.55
N PHE A 108 -14.09 0.10 11.51
CA PHE A 108 -14.56 1.42 11.09
C PHE A 108 -15.94 1.36 10.45
N GLU A 109 -16.78 2.34 10.78
CA GLU A 109 -18.04 2.59 10.08
C GLU A 109 -17.75 3.36 8.79
N LEU A 110 -18.03 2.74 7.65
CA LEU A 110 -17.89 3.41 6.35
C LEU A 110 -19.13 4.23 6.04
N VAL A 111 -18.91 5.48 5.64
CA VAL A 111 -19.99 6.41 5.27
C VAL A 111 -19.74 6.97 3.87
N SER A 112 -20.83 7.23 3.14
CA SER A 112 -20.78 7.86 1.82
C SER A 112 -21.04 9.36 1.85
N GLU A 113 -21.62 9.86 2.97
CA GLU A 113 -22.00 11.26 3.16
C GLU A 113 -22.10 11.58 4.66
N GLY A 114 -22.20 12.88 4.98
CA GLY A 114 -22.40 13.37 6.33
C GLY A 114 -21.12 13.40 7.16
N PRO A 115 -21.23 13.49 8.51
CA PRO A 115 -20.07 13.62 9.38
C PRO A 115 -19.17 12.39 9.30
N ALA A 116 -17.87 12.64 9.12
CA ALA A 116 -16.81 11.62 9.15
C ALA A 116 -15.63 12.13 9.98
N ASP A 117 -14.91 11.22 10.65
CA ASP A 117 -13.71 11.55 11.42
C ASP A 117 -12.47 11.56 10.51
N ALA A 118 -12.51 10.78 9.44
CA ALA A 118 -11.46 10.73 8.44
C ALA A 118 -12.02 10.54 7.02
N VAL A 119 -11.29 11.05 6.05
CA VAL A 119 -11.42 10.74 4.61
C VAL A 119 -10.22 9.90 4.21
N ALA A 120 -10.48 8.67 3.80
CA ALA A 120 -9.49 7.73 3.30
C ALA A 120 -9.60 7.66 1.76
N ILE A 121 -8.52 8.04 1.06
CA ILE A 121 -8.52 8.04 -0.40
C ILE A 121 -7.43 7.12 -0.97
N GLY A 122 -7.83 6.27 -1.91
CA GLY A 122 -6.98 5.44 -2.77
C GLY A 122 -7.42 5.52 -4.22
N LEU A 123 -6.95 4.60 -5.05
CA LEU A 123 -7.44 4.48 -6.42
C LEU A 123 -8.89 4.00 -6.41
N ASP A 124 -9.74 4.70 -7.15
CA ASP A 124 -11.16 4.39 -7.35
C ASP A 124 -11.49 4.60 -8.83
N ARG A 125 -11.75 3.50 -9.54
CA ARG A 125 -12.08 3.55 -10.98
C ARG A 125 -13.52 3.98 -11.24
N ASP A 126 -14.35 3.97 -10.19
CA ASP A 126 -15.75 4.43 -10.21
C ASP A 126 -15.91 5.82 -9.58
N ILE A 127 -14.81 6.60 -9.56
CA ILE A 127 -14.82 7.97 -9.05
C ILE A 127 -15.84 8.85 -9.81
N ASN A 128 -16.56 9.67 -9.09
CA ASN A 128 -17.46 10.64 -9.65
C ASN A 128 -17.40 11.96 -8.89
N TYR A 129 -18.06 12.98 -9.41
CA TYR A 129 -18.01 14.32 -8.82
C TYR A 129 -18.61 14.35 -7.41
N GLU A 130 -19.67 13.58 -7.14
CA GLU A 130 -20.31 13.57 -5.83
C GLU A 130 -19.42 12.98 -4.75
N LYS A 131 -18.68 11.92 -5.03
CA LYS A 131 -17.66 11.40 -4.09
C LYS A 131 -16.62 12.48 -3.71
N LEU A 132 -16.18 13.30 -4.68
CA LEU A 132 -15.25 14.40 -4.41
C LEU A 132 -15.92 15.52 -3.59
N VAL A 133 -17.18 15.83 -3.85
CA VAL A 133 -17.96 16.82 -3.06
C VAL A 133 -18.05 16.37 -1.60
N GLN A 134 -18.48 15.15 -1.33
CA GLN A 134 -18.66 14.65 0.03
C GLN A 134 -17.34 14.60 0.80
N ALA A 135 -16.26 14.13 0.15
CA ALA A 135 -14.92 14.13 0.75
C ALA A 135 -14.41 15.56 1.03
N THR A 136 -14.62 16.50 0.11
CA THR A 136 -14.27 17.91 0.30
C THR A 136 -14.97 18.50 1.51
N LEU A 137 -16.28 18.32 1.61
CA LEU A 137 -17.08 18.82 2.72
C LEU A 137 -16.65 18.19 4.05
N ALA A 138 -16.41 16.88 4.08
CA ALA A 138 -15.93 16.20 5.30
C ALA A 138 -14.60 16.78 5.79
N ILE A 139 -13.62 16.98 4.90
CA ILE A 139 -12.30 17.55 5.25
C ILE A 139 -12.46 19.00 5.73
N GLN A 140 -13.27 19.82 5.06
CA GLN A 140 -13.55 21.20 5.48
C GLN A 140 -14.21 21.27 6.87
N HIS A 141 -14.95 20.23 7.28
CA HIS A 141 -15.54 20.10 8.61
C HIS A 141 -14.60 19.44 9.63
N GLY A 142 -13.33 19.22 9.28
CA GLY A 142 -12.30 18.77 10.21
C GLY A 142 -11.97 17.29 10.15
N ALA A 143 -12.51 16.52 9.21
CA ALA A 143 -12.10 15.13 9.00
C ALA A 143 -10.61 15.05 8.61
N LYS A 144 -9.90 14.06 9.15
CA LYS A 144 -8.50 13.80 8.79
C LYS A 144 -8.41 13.38 7.32
N PHE A 145 -7.49 13.97 6.58
CA PHE A 145 -7.27 13.64 5.17
C PHE A 145 -6.09 12.68 5.04
N VAL A 146 -6.36 11.42 4.65
CA VAL A 146 -5.36 10.34 4.59
C VAL A 146 -5.43 9.64 3.23
N ALA A 147 -4.27 9.44 2.60
CA ALA A 147 -4.15 8.79 1.28
C ALA A 147 -3.36 7.49 1.38
N THR A 148 -3.82 6.45 0.67
CA THR A 148 -3.11 5.17 0.59
C THR A 148 -1.74 5.32 -0.04
N ASN A 149 -1.63 6.09 -1.12
CA ASN A 149 -0.41 6.45 -1.83
C ASN A 149 -0.67 7.65 -2.76
N VAL A 150 0.39 8.16 -3.36
CA VAL A 150 0.33 9.28 -4.33
C VAL A 150 0.93 8.92 -5.68
N ASP A 151 0.94 7.64 -6.02
CA ASP A 151 1.45 7.17 -7.31
C ASP A 151 0.69 7.85 -8.44
N THR A 152 1.41 8.55 -9.30
CA THR A 152 0.80 9.38 -10.36
C THR A 152 0.19 8.55 -11.46
N ASN A 153 0.80 7.41 -11.74
CA ASN A 153 0.43 6.54 -12.84
C ASN A 153 0.33 5.08 -12.40
N LEU A 154 -0.53 4.35 -13.10
CA LEU A 154 -0.66 2.91 -13.04
C LEU A 154 -0.36 2.35 -14.43
N PRO A 155 0.78 1.67 -14.63
CA PRO A 155 1.11 1.06 -15.92
C PRO A 155 0.19 -0.15 -16.19
N ASN A 156 -0.33 -0.24 -17.42
CA ASN A 156 -1.01 -1.42 -17.93
C ASN A 156 -0.85 -1.54 -19.46
N GLU A 157 -1.48 -2.55 -20.06
CA GLU A 157 -1.37 -2.80 -21.51
C GLU A 157 -1.90 -1.65 -22.38
N ARG A 158 -2.77 -0.78 -21.86
CA ARG A 158 -3.28 0.42 -22.54
C ARG A 158 -2.34 1.62 -22.45
N GLY A 159 -1.32 1.57 -21.56
CA GLY A 159 -0.37 2.64 -21.29
C GLY A 159 -0.33 3.04 -19.82
N MET A 160 0.12 4.27 -19.56
CA MET A 160 0.23 4.85 -18.21
C MET A 160 -1.12 5.48 -17.81
N LEU A 161 -1.93 4.73 -17.07
CA LEU A 161 -3.23 5.22 -16.59
C LEU A 161 -3.08 6.09 -15.33
N PRO A 162 -4.08 6.95 -15.01
CA PRO A 162 -4.07 7.72 -13.77
C PRO A 162 -4.00 6.80 -12.55
N GLY A 163 -3.05 7.06 -11.66
CA GLY A 163 -2.92 6.41 -10.36
C GLY A 163 -3.72 7.09 -9.26
N ALA A 164 -3.61 6.59 -8.03
CA ALA A 164 -4.28 7.18 -6.86
C ALA A 164 -3.89 8.65 -6.65
N GLY A 165 -2.64 9.01 -6.93
CA GLY A 165 -2.14 10.38 -6.82
C GLY A 165 -2.92 11.40 -7.65
N THR A 166 -3.52 10.98 -8.77
CA THR A 166 -4.38 11.85 -9.58
C THR A 166 -5.65 12.26 -8.81
N LEU A 167 -6.29 11.30 -8.11
CA LEU A 167 -7.48 11.56 -7.31
C LEU A 167 -7.14 12.35 -6.05
N VAL A 168 -6.02 12.02 -5.42
CA VAL A 168 -5.47 12.77 -4.27
C VAL A 168 -5.21 14.23 -4.65
N ALA A 169 -4.58 14.47 -5.80
CA ALA A 169 -4.31 15.84 -6.28
C ALA A 169 -5.59 16.63 -6.55
N ALA A 170 -6.63 16.01 -7.10
CA ALA A 170 -7.94 16.64 -7.31
C ALA A 170 -8.54 17.09 -5.97
N LEU A 171 -8.58 16.19 -4.98
CA LEU A 171 -9.14 16.50 -3.66
C LEU A 171 -8.27 17.52 -2.91
N GLN A 172 -6.93 17.38 -2.94
CA GLN A 172 -5.99 18.35 -2.36
C GLN A 172 -6.18 19.77 -2.94
N THR A 173 -6.44 19.87 -4.23
CA THR A 173 -6.73 21.15 -4.89
C THR A 173 -8.02 21.76 -4.36
N ALA A 174 -9.07 20.97 -4.16
CA ALA A 174 -10.36 21.45 -3.67
C ALA A 174 -10.31 21.91 -2.20
N VAL A 175 -9.57 21.17 -1.35
CA VAL A 175 -9.52 21.46 0.10
C VAL A 175 -8.35 22.35 0.51
N GLN A 176 -7.37 22.60 -0.37
CA GLN A 176 -6.14 23.37 -0.08
C GLN A 176 -5.32 22.79 1.09
N GLN A 177 -5.41 21.49 1.30
CA GLN A 177 -4.73 20.76 2.37
C GLN A 177 -4.07 19.50 1.81
N LYS A 178 -2.85 19.18 2.26
CA LYS A 178 -2.17 17.93 1.92
C LYS A 178 -2.69 16.78 2.79
N PRO A 179 -2.82 15.57 2.25
CA PRO A 179 -3.09 14.39 3.05
C PRO A 179 -1.88 13.95 3.85
N VAL A 180 -2.11 13.14 4.88
CA VAL A 180 -1.11 12.21 5.38
C VAL A 180 -1.04 11.05 4.37
N VAL A 181 0.12 10.84 3.78
CA VAL A 181 0.36 9.74 2.84
C VAL A 181 0.90 8.54 3.59
N ILE A 182 0.39 7.35 3.30
CA ILE A 182 0.71 6.13 4.05
C ILE A 182 1.73 5.26 3.33
N GLY A 183 1.53 5.05 2.02
CA GLY A 183 2.32 4.15 1.19
C GLY A 183 3.75 4.62 0.95
N LYS A 184 4.57 3.76 0.36
CA LYS A 184 5.93 4.10 -0.05
C LYS A 184 5.96 5.39 -0.91
N PRO A 185 6.89 6.32 -0.71
CA PRO A 185 8.11 6.22 0.10
C PRO A 185 7.98 6.62 1.58
N GLU A 186 6.77 6.78 2.10
CA GLU A 186 6.57 7.20 3.48
C GLU A 186 6.92 6.08 4.48
N THR A 187 7.36 6.49 5.68
CA THR A 187 7.80 5.56 6.72
C THR A 187 6.64 4.80 7.38
N ILE A 188 5.41 5.28 7.24
CA ILE A 188 4.23 4.71 7.92
C ILE A 188 4.00 3.26 7.51
N ILE A 189 4.04 2.96 6.21
CA ILE A 189 3.88 1.58 5.72
C ILE A 189 5.03 0.69 6.19
N MET A 190 6.27 1.20 6.23
CA MET A 190 7.44 0.45 6.69
C MET A 190 7.36 0.15 8.18
N ALA A 191 6.95 1.11 9.00
CA ALA A 191 6.71 0.91 10.43
C ALA A 191 5.62 -0.15 10.68
N GLY A 192 4.54 -0.14 9.89
CA GLY A 192 3.50 -1.17 9.93
C GLY A 192 4.03 -2.56 9.57
N ALA A 193 4.86 -2.66 8.52
CA ALA A 193 5.50 -3.90 8.10
C ALA A 193 6.45 -4.46 9.18
N LEU A 194 7.25 -3.61 9.82
CA LEU A 194 8.12 -3.99 10.95
C LEU A 194 7.30 -4.53 12.13
N ARG A 195 6.22 -3.84 12.52
CA ARG A 195 5.34 -4.33 13.60
C ARG A 195 4.72 -5.68 13.27
N ARG A 196 4.32 -5.89 12.01
CA ARG A 196 3.69 -7.13 11.56
C ARG A 196 4.64 -8.32 11.60
N THR A 197 5.91 -8.11 11.28
CA THR A 197 6.95 -9.16 11.30
C THR A 197 7.62 -9.33 12.67
N GLY A 198 7.54 -8.31 13.54
CA GLY A 198 8.25 -8.29 14.82
C GLY A 198 9.75 -8.08 14.68
N LEU A 199 10.22 -7.65 13.49
CA LEU A 199 11.63 -7.38 13.22
C LEU A 199 11.96 -5.90 13.40
N THR A 200 13.25 -5.62 13.59
CA THR A 200 13.82 -4.26 13.65
C THR A 200 14.38 -3.85 12.28
N ALA A 201 14.59 -2.55 12.07
CA ALA A 201 15.03 -2.02 10.79
C ALA A 201 16.38 -2.61 10.31
N ASP A 202 17.30 -2.83 11.23
CA ASP A 202 18.63 -3.40 10.98
C ASP A 202 18.61 -4.91 10.62
N GLN A 203 17.49 -5.58 10.86
CA GLN A 203 17.28 -7.00 10.52
C GLN A 203 16.67 -7.20 9.13
N VAL A 204 16.22 -6.12 8.48
CA VAL A 204 15.38 -6.19 7.26
C VAL A 204 16.06 -5.49 6.09
N VAL A 205 15.78 -5.97 4.89
CA VAL A 205 16.10 -5.28 3.63
C VAL A 205 14.84 -5.04 2.82
N MET A 206 14.69 -3.81 2.28
CA MET A 206 13.65 -3.49 1.30
C MET A 206 14.15 -3.76 -0.11
N VAL A 207 13.44 -4.62 -0.84
CA VAL A 207 13.74 -5.03 -2.22
C VAL A 207 12.71 -4.44 -3.16
N GLY A 208 13.14 -3.69 -4.15
CA GLY A 208 12.23 -3.07 -5.12
C GLY A 208 12.93 -2.56 -6.37
N ASP A 209 12.16 -2.22 -7.40
CA ASP A 209 12.67 -1.72 -8.68
C ASP A 209 12.60 -0.19 -8.82
N ASN A 210 11.81 0.45 -7.97
CA ASN A 210 11.58 1.89 -8.06
C ASN A 210 12.31 2.66 -6.96
N TYR A 211 13.30 3.47 -7.38
CA TYR A 211 14.05 4.30 -6.43
C TYR A 211 13.14 5.27 -5.65
N ASN A 212 12.17 5.89 -6.32
CA ASN A 212 11.34 6.96 -5.73
C ASN A 212 10.28 6.44 -4.75
N THR A 213 10.00 5.15 -4.74
CA THR A 213 9.07 4.52 -3.80
C THR A 213 9.80 3.56 -2.88
N ASP A 214 10.33 2.45 -3.40
CA ASP A 214 10.85 1.34 -2.61
C ASP A 214 12.14 1.69 -1.89
N ILE A 215 13.11 2.21 -2.66
CA ILE A 215 14.43 2.52 -2.11
C ILE A 215 14.33 3.70 -1.15
N LEU A 216 13.59 4.75 -1.51
CA LEU A 216 13.37 5.87 -0.59
C LEU A 216 12.59 5.45 0.65
N ALA A 217 11.63 4.51 0.57
CA ALA A 217 10.93 4.02 1.76
C ALA A 217 11.89 3.33 2.74
N GLY A 218 12.80 2.49 2.22
CA GLY A 218 13.83 1.88 3.04
C GLY A 218 14.76 2.92 3.67
N ILE A 219 15.29 3.84 2.88
CA ILE A 219 16.16 4.93 3.36
C ILE A 219 15.47 5.76 4.44
N ASN A 220 14.23 6.17 4.20
CA ASN A 220 13.45 6.99 5.15
C ASN A 220 13.14 6.26 6.46
N ALA A 221 13.12 4.93 6.45
CA ALA A 221 12.84 4.08 7.60
C ALA A 221 14.10 3.44 8.22
N ASP A 222 15.32 3.88 7.82
CA ASP A 222 16.60 3.32 8.24
C ASP A 222 16.73 1.80 7.98
N ILE A 223 16.09 1.31 6.92
CA ILE A 223 16.14 -0.08 6.45
C ILE A 223 17.08 -0.15 5.26
N ASP A 224 17.95 -1.16 5.24
CA ASP A 224 18.81 -1.44 4.09
C ASP A 224 17.97 -1.70 2.82
N THR A 225 18.51 -1.37 1.66
CA THR A 225 17.77 -1.43 0.39
C THR A 225 18.52 -2.21 -0.67
N LEU A 226 17.74 -2.91 -1.51
CA LEU A 226 18.24 -3.63 -2.69
C LEU A 226 17.42 -3.21 -3.92
N LEU A 227 18.04 -2.41 -4.79
CA LEU A 227 17.46 -2.06 -6.07
C LEU A 227 17.66 -3.20 -7.07
N VAL A 228 16.57 -3.62 -7.70
CA VAL A 228 16.57 -4.66 -8.75
C VAL A 228 16.17 -4.07 -10.11
N TYR A 229 16.60 -4.72 -11.22
CA TYR A 229 16.34 -4.25 -12.59
C TYR A 229 15.72 -5.36 -13.45
#